data_7444934f7f173702be1c04124aedfe80
#
_entry.id   7444934f7f173702be1c04124aedfe80
#
_cell.length_a   1.000
_cell.length_b   1.000
_cell.length_c   1.000
_cell.angle_alpha   90.00
_cell.angle_beta   90.00
_cell.angle_gamma   90.00
#
_symmetry.space_group_name_H-M   'P 1'
#
loop_
_entity.id
_entity.type
_entity.pdbx_description
1 polymer ?
#
loop_
_entity_poly.entity_id
_entity_poly.type
_entity_poly.pdbx_seq_one_letter_code
_entity_poly.pdbx_strand_id
1 'polypeptide(L)'
;GSLKDLKKVIHPNDDVNKSQSSNDTFPTGMHIAAYKMLVDCTIPGVEKLRDVLKEKSEVFKAVVKIGRTHLMDATPLTLGQEFSGYVSQLNHGLKALKNTLDHLSELALGGTAVGTGINTPAGYDVLVAEKIAEFTGLPFVTAENKFEALAAHDAIVETHGALKMLVVSLNKIGNDIRLLASGPRSGIGEIIIPSNEPGSSIMPGKVNPTQCEAMTMVCAQVMGNDVAITVGGAQGHYELNVFKPVMAANFLQSARLIGDACISFTENCAVGIEPNYENLKKNLDNSLMLVTALNTKIGYEKAAKIAKTAHQNGTTLKEESINLGYLTADEFDAWVRPEDMCGSLK
;
A
#
# COMPACT_ATOMS: atom_id res chain seq x y z
N GLY A 1 -23.95 -20.85 37.44
CA GLY A 1 -24.14 -20.18 38.71
C GLY A 1 -24.28 -18.67 38.56
N SER A 2 -24.90 -17.97 39.46
CA SER A 2 -25.00 -16.51 39.42
C SER A 2 -23.65 -15.89 39.79
N LEU A 3 -23.36 -14.64 39.32
CA LEU A 3 -22.15 -13.87 39.71
C LEU A 3 -21.99 -13.75 41.24
N LYS A 4 -23.05 -13.92 42.02
CA LYS A 4 -23.03 -13.95 43.48
C LYS A 4 -22.43 -15.23 44.07
N ASP A 5 -22.44 -16.33 43.31
CA ASP A 5 -21.93 -17.65 43.76
C ASP A 5 -20.43 -17.80 43.44
N LEU A 6 -19.89 -17.02 42.48
CA LEU A 6 -18.47 -17.01 42.10
C LEU A 6 -17.55 -16.61 43.27
N LYS A 7 -18.02 -15.82 44.24
CA LYS A 7 -17.26 -15.45 45.44
C LYS A 7 -16.83 -16.62 46.33
N LYS A 8 -17.42 -17.81 46.13
CA LYS A 8 -17.15 -18.96 46.98
C LYS A 8 -16.27 -20.03 46.37
N VAL A 9 -16.02 -19.97 45.06
CA VAL A 9 -15.32 -21.05 44.33
C VAL A 9 -14.04 -20.55 43.68
N ILE A 10 -14.09 -19.42 42.97
CA ILE A 10 -12.94 -18.80 42.29
C ILE A 10 -12.98 -17.30 42.55
N HIS A 11 -11.89 -16.74 43.09
CA HIS A 11 -11.79 -15.30 43.33
C HIS A 11 -11.04 -14.66 42.18
N PRO A 12 -11.54 -13.54 41.55
CA PRO A 12 -10.90 -12.92 40.42
C PRO A 12 -9.42 -12.54 40.64
N ASN A 13 -9.09 -11.99 41.80
CA ASN A 13 -7.74 -11.50 42.06
C ASN A 13 -6.83 -12.55 42.70
N ASP A 14 -7.38 -13.46 43.53
CA ASP A 14 -6.56 -14.43 44.24
C ASP A 14 -6.27 -15.68 43.41
N ASP A 15 -7.18 -16.02 42.46
CA ASP A 15 -7.08 -17.23 41.67
C ASP A 15 -6.78 -16.96 40.16
N VAL A 16 -7.40 -15.91 39.56
CA VAL A 16 -7.31 -15.64 38.14
C VAL A 16 -6.23 -14.61 37.83
N ASN A 17 -6.29 -13.42 38.43
CA ASN A 17 -5.34 -12.33 38.18
C ASN A 17 -4.05 -12.43 39.03
N LYS A 18 -3.79 -13.58 39.60
CA LYS A 18 -2.63 -13.83 40.44
C LYS A 18 -1.33 -13.50 39.67
N SER A 19 -0.50 -12.64 40.29
CA SER A 19 0.75 -12.15 39.69
C SER A 19 0.57 -11.35 38.40
N GLN A 20 -0.58 -10.72 38.20
CA GLN A 20 -0.89 -9.93 36.99
C GLN A 20 -1.50 -8.57 37.38
N SER A 21 -1.33 -7.60 36.48
CA SER A 21 -1.96 -6.28 36.52
C SER A 21 -2.60 -5.98 35.19
N SER A 22 -3.62 -5.12 35.12
CA SER A 22 -4.07 -4.59 33.83
C SER A 22 -2.98 -3.80 33.10
N ASN A 23 -1.96 -3.34 33.83
CA ASN A 23 -0.86 -2.55 33.29
C ASN A 23 0.05 -3.38 32.38
N ASP A 24 0.25 -4.67 32.65
CA ASP A 24 1.04 -5.59 31.83
C ASP A 24 0.18 -6.51 30.96
N THR A 25 -1.02 -6.90 31.40
CA THR A 25 -1.91 -7.79 30.63
C THR A 25 -2.53 -7.10 29.42
N PHE A 26 -2.95 -5.82 29.53
CA PHE A 26 -3.57 -5.12 28.41
C PHE A 26 -2.58 -4.91 27.24
N PRO A 27 -1.38 -4.36 27.43
CA PRO A 27 -0.42 -4.23 26.34
C PRO A 27 0.00 -5.59 25.77
N THR A 28 0.08 -6.63 26.57
CA THR A 28 0.31 -7.99 26.07
C THR A 28 -0.80 -8.44 25.12
N GLY A 29 -2.07 -8.29 25.52
CA GLY A 29 -3.22 -8.60 24.66
C GLY A 29 -3.25 -7.73 23.40
N MET A 30 -2.86 -6.47 23.50
CA MET A 30 -2.75 -5.54 22.37
C MET A 30 -1.69 -5.99 21.36
N HIS A 31 -0.49 -6.39 21.82
CA HIS A 31 0.59 -6.90 20.96
C HIS A 31 0.19 -8.20 20.26
N ILE A 32 -0.41 -9.15 21.01
CA ILE A 32 -0.90 -10.43 20.44
C ILE A 32 -1.95 -10.17 19.35
N ALA A 33 -2.92 -9.30 19.62
CA ALA A 33 -3.97 -8.97 18.66
C ALA A 33 -3.42 -8.25 17.42
N ALA A 34 -2.50 -7.31 17.62
CA ALA A 34 -1.84 -6.58 16.53
C ALA A 34 -1.01 -7.51 15.64
N TYR A 35 -0.14 -8.32 16.25
CA TYR A 35 0.69 -9.28 15.52
C TYR A 35 -0.16 -10.25 14.71
N LYS A 36 -1.16 -10.85 15.37
CA LYS A 36 -2.07 -11.79 14.72
C LYS A 36 -2.84 -11.16 13.56
N MET A 37 -3.34 -9.94 13.72
CA MET A 37 -4.04 -9.22 12.65
C MET A 37 -3.14 -8.99 11.44
N LEU A 38 -1.86 -8.68 11.66
CA LEU A 38 -0.91 -8.49 10.57
C LEU A 38 -0.65 -9.77 9.79
N VAL A 39 -0.36 -10.88 10.49
CA VAL A 39 0.03 -12.14 9.83
C VAL A 39 -1.15 -12.92 9.25
N ASP A 40 -2.33 -12.79 9.83
CA ASP A 40 -3.52 -13.52 9.37
C ASP A 40 -4.34 -12.74 8.32
N CYS A 41 -4.23 -11.40 8.27
CA CYS A 41 -5.09 -10.57 7.42
C CYS A 41 -4.28 -9.60 6.55
N THR A 42 -3.51 -8.69 7.16
CA THR A 42 -2.90 -7.56 6.43
C THR A 42 -1.84 -8.05 5.43
N ILE A 43 -0.86 -8.80 5.90
CA ILE A 43 0.25 -9.28 5.06
C ILE A 43 -0.27 -10.16 3.92
N PRO A 44 -1.11 -11.19 4.16
CA PRO A 44 -1.65 -12.02 3.08
C PRO A 44 -2.47 -11.22 2.06
N GLY A 45 -3.27 -10.26 2.50
CA GLY A 45 -4.03 -9.39 1.59
C GLY A 45 -3.15 -8.57 0.67
N VAL A 46 -2.11 -7.95 1.22
CA VAL A 46 -1.15 -7.16 0.43
C VAL A 46 -0.31 -8.04 -0.50
N GLU A 47 0.12 -9.21 -0.03
CA GLU A 47 0.85 -10.18 -0.85
C GLU A 47 0.02 -10.64 -2.05
N LYS A 48 -1.27 -10.94 -1.84
CA LYS A 48 -2.19 -11.33 -2.91
C LYS A 48 -2.29 -10.23 -3.98
N LEU A 49 -2.46 -8.97 -3.59
CA LEU A 49 -2.50 -7.83 -4.52
C LEU A 49 -1.17 -7.68 -5.26
N ARG A 50 -0.04 -7.72 -4.54
CA ARG A 50 1.30 -7.63 -5.12
C ARG A 50 1.52 -8.71 -6.18
N ASP A 51 1.10 -9.95 -5.93
CA ASP A 51 1.31 -11.07 -6.83
C ASP A 51 0.49 -10.94 -8.12
N VAL A 52 -0.77 -10.49 -8.03
CA VAL A 52 -1.60 -10.20 -9.22
C VAL A 52 -1.03 -9.04 -10.02
N LEU A 53 -0.59 -7.95 -9.39
CA LEU A 53 0.04 -6.84 -10.11
C LEU A 53 1.36 -7.26 -10.75
N LYS A 54 2.10 -8.19 -10.16
CA LYS A 54 3.30 -8.79 -10.74
C LYS A 54 2.97 -9.61 -11.99
N GLU A 55 1.94 -10.43 -11.94
CA GLU A 55 1.45 -11.16 -13.11
C GLU A 55 1.07 -10.19 -14.24
N LYS A 56 0.30 -9.13 -13.92
CA LYS A 56 -0.07 -8.09 -14.89
C LYS A 56 1.15 -7.38 -15.48
N SER A 57 2.17 -7.09 -14.67
CA SER A 57 3.42 -6.50 -15.16
C SER A 57 4.09 -7.38 -16.21
N GLU A 58 4.14 -8.70 -16.01
CA GLU A 58 4.71 -9.63 -17.00
C GLU A 58 3.84 -9.74 -18.26
N VAL A 59 2.53 -9.84 -18.11
CA VAL A 59 1.59 -9.93 -19.24
C VAL A 59 1.66 -8.66 -20.10
N PHE A 60 1.81 -7.49 -19.50
CA PHE A 60 1.81 -6.20 -20.20
C PHE A 60 3.20 -5.70 -20.60
N LYS A 61 4.25 -6.50 -20.45
CA LYS A 61 5.63 -6.09 -20.72
C LYS A 61 5.91 -5.60 -22.16
N ALA A 62 5.12 -6.05 -23.13
CA ALA A 62 5.25 -5.62 -24.51
C ALA A 62 4.24 -4.53 -24.92
N VAL A 63 3.39 -4.07 -24.00
CA VAL A 63 2.36 -3.08 -24.29
C VAL A 63 2.95 -1.68 -24.14
N VAL A 64 3.39 -1.08 -25.26
CA VAL A 64 3.99 0.26 -25.30
C VAL A 64 2.90 1.33 -25.14
N LYS A 65 3.17 2.32 -24.31
CA LYS A 65 2.30 3.47 -24.05
C LYS A 65 3.11 4.75 -23.85
N ILE A 66 2.44 5.90 -23.89
CA ILE A 66 3.08 7.14 -23.45
C ILE A 66 3.24 7.14 -21.93
N GLY A 67 4.38 7.66 -21.45
CA GLY A 67 4.54 8.03 -20.06
C GLY A 67 3.90 9.38 -19.75
N ARG A 68 3.67 9.66 -18.47
CA ARG A 68 3.21 10.98 -18.00
C ARG A 68 3.99 11.40 -16.77
N THR A 69 4.52 12.63 -16.84
CA THR A 69 5.10 13.32 -15.69
C THR A 69 4.39 14.65 -15.51
N HIS A 70 4.07 15.06 -14.30
CA HIS A 70 3.24 16.26 -14.05
C HIS A 70 1.84 16.19 -14.72
N LEU A 71 1.33 15.00 -15.01
CA LEU A 71 0.15 14.71 -15.85
C LEU A 71 0.28 15.21 -17.31
N MET A 72 1.48 15.59 -17.73
CA MET A 72 1.79 15.95 -19.11
C MET A 72 2.44 14.76 -19.84
N ASP A 73 2.29 14.74 -21.16
CA ASP A 73 2.87 13.73 -22.03
C ASP A 73 4.39 13.65 -21.85
N ALA A 74 4.91 12.44 -21.72
CA ALA A 74 6.32 12.16 -21.60
C ALA A 74 6.76 11.05 -22.59
N THR A 75 8.01 10.63 -22.48
CA THR A 75 8.56 9.56 -23.33
C THR A 75 7.88 8.23 -23.07
N PRO A 76 7.87 7.32 -24.06
CA PRO A 76 7.26 6.00 -23.92
C PRO A 76 7.87 5.13 -22.83
N LEU A 77 7.04 4.27 -22.29
CA LEU A 77 7.38 3.10 -21.48
C LEU A 77 6.39 1.99 -21.81
N THR A 78 6.57 0.81 -21.23
CA THR A 78 5.54 -0.22 -21.32
C THR A 78 4.59 -0.18 -20.14
N LEU A 79 3.35 -0.61 -20.34
CA LEU A 79 2.37 -0.78 -19.24
C LEU A 79 2.91 -1.76 -18.19
N GLY A 80 3.65 -2.79 -18.62
CA GLY A 80 4.33 -3.70 -17.70
C GLY A 80 5.38 -3.02 -16.82
N GLN A 81 6.16 -2.07 -17.37
CA GLN A 81 7.10 -1.26 -16.58
C GLN A 81 6.38 -0.39 -15.56
N GLU A 82 5.26 0.23 -15.92
CA GLU A 82 4.44 1.02 -15.00
C GLU A 82 3.93 0.15 -13.84
N PHE A 83 3.37 -1.03 -14.12
CA PHE A 83 2.91 -1.98 -13.10
C PHE A 83 4.05 -2.54 -12.26
N SER A 84 5.24 -2.74 -12.81
CA SER A 84 6.41 -3.18 -12.04
C SER A 84 6.79 -2.19 -10.92
N GLY A 85 6.56 -0.90 -11.15
CA GLY A 85 6.71 0.13 -10.13
C GLY A 85 5.77 -0.09 -8.94
N TYR A 86 4.51 -0.45 -9.19
CA TYR A 86 3.53 -0.77 -8.15
C TYR A 86 3.94 -2.00 -7.35
N VAL A 87 4.42 -3.04 -8.03
CA VAL A 87 4.96 -4.26 -7.38
C VAL A 87 6.12 -3.93 -6.44
N SER A 88 7.05 -3.09 -6.90
CA SER A 88 8.19 -2.66 -6.10
C SER A 88 7.76 -1.89 -4.84
N GLN A 89 6.79 -0.98 -4.97
CA GLN A 89 6.25 -0.24 -3.83
C GLN A 89 5.64 -1.19 -2.77
N LEU A 90 4.85 -2.18 -3.19
CA LEU A 90 4.25 -3.16 -2.27
C LEU A 90 5.29 -4.08 -1.64
N ASN A 91 6.33 -4.49 -2.37
CA ASN A 91 7.44 -5.26 -1.80
C ASN A 91 8.18 -4.48 -0.71
N HIS A 92 8.45 -3.18 -0.92
CA HIS A 92 9.07 -2.34 0.09
C HIS A 92 8.14 -2.14 1.30
N GLY A 93 6.84 -1.96 1.09
CA GLY A 93 5.85 -1.87 2.15
C GLY A 93 5.78 -3.15 3.00
N LEU A 94 5.71 -4.30 2.35
CA LEU A 94 5.73 -5.61 3.04
C LEU A 94 7.03 -5.81 3.82
N LYS A 95 8.18 -5.44 3.24
CA LYS A 95 9.46 -5.54 3.94
C LYS A 95 9.50 -4.65 5.17
N ALA A 96 9.08 -3.39 5.05
CA ALA A 96 9.03 -2.47 6.18
C ALA A 96 8.13 -3.01 7.30
N LEU A 97 6.94 -3.51 6.94
CA LEU A 97 6.01 -4.09 7.91
C LEU A 97 6.58 -5.33 8.60
N LYS A 98 7.17 -6.25 7.84
CA LYS A 98 7.79 -7.46 8.41
C LYS A 98 8.96 -7.15 9.35
N ASN A 99 9.70 -6.08 9.10
CA ASN A 99 10.81 -5.66 9.96
C ASN A 99 10.36 -5.17 11.35
N THR A 100 9.10 -4.78 11.54
CA THR A 100 8.56 -4.34 12.84
C THR A 100 8.06 -5.49 13.72
N LEU A 101 7.96 -6.70 13.16
CA LEU A 101 7.36 -7.84 13.86
C LEU A 101 8.19 -8.31 15.06
N ASP A 102 9.51 -8.20 15.00
CA ASP A 102 10.38 -8.58 16.12
C ASP A 102 10.08 -7.72 17.35
N HIS A 103 10.05 -6.40 17.20
CA HIS A 103 9.69 -5.47 18.27
C HIS A 103 8.24 -5.68 18.77
N LEU A 104 7.31 -5.91 17.84
CA LEU A 104 5.90 -6.19 18.19
C LEU A 104 5.72 -7.54 18.90
N SER A 105 6.66 -8.47 18.78
CA SER A 105 6.61 -9.77 19.45
C SER A 105 6.94 -9.71 20.93
N GLU A 106 7.52 -8.62 21.44
CA GLU A 106 7.89 -8.44 22.83
C GLU A 106 6.71 -8.18 23.72
N LEU A 107 6.55 -8.98 24.80
CA LEU A 107 5.39 -8.93 25.69
C LEU A 107 5.71 -8.28 27.05
N ALA A 108 4.83 -7.38 27.50
CA ALA A 108 4.94 -6.70 28.77
C ALA A 108 4.63 -7.60 29.98
N LEU A 109 3.95 -8.73 29.77
CA LEU A 109 3.47 -9.60 30.85
C LEU A 109 4.62 -10.08 31.74
N GLY A 110 4.38 -10.02 33.05
CA GLY A 110 5.39 -10.24 34.08
C GLY A 110 5.95 -8.96 34.68
N GLY A 111 5.72 -7.78 34.05
CA GLY A 111 6.08 -6.48 34.65
C GLY A 111 5.20 -6.07 35.82
N THR A 112 3.99 -6.63 35.89
CA THR A 112 2.96 -6.35 36.91
C THR A 112 2.55 -4.88 36.95
N ALA A 113 2.65 -4.21 38.10
CA ALA A 113 2.11 -2.88 38.29
C ALA A 113 2.94 -1.77 37.60
N VAL A 114 4.27 -1.83 37.71
CA VAL A 114 5.21 -0.76 37.27
C VAL A 114 6.44 -1.27 36.54
N GLY A 115 6.54 -2.57 36.31
CA GLY A 115 7.69 -3.17 35.60
C GLY A 115 8.63 -4.00 36.49
N THR A 116 8.43 -3.99 37.80
CA THR A 116 9.31 -4.68 38.78
C THR A 116 9.02 -6.16 38.93
N GLY A 117 7.89 -6.66 38.40
CA GLY A 117 7.49 -8.05 38.58
C GLY A 117 7.12 -8.41 40.02
N ILE A 118 6.64 -7.45 40.81
CA ILE A 118 6.32 -7.70 42.20
C ILE A 118 5.31 -8.84 42.35
N ASN A 119 5.58 -9.76 43.31
CA ASN A 119 4.78 -10.94 43.61
C ASN A 119 4.74 -12.01 42.49
N THR A 120 5.59 -11.93 41.48
CA THR A 120 5.73 -13.01 40.50
C THR A 120 6.76 -14.05 40.98
N PRO A 121 6.58 -15.33 40.61
CA PRO A 121 7.66 -16.31 40.74
C PRO A 121 8.83 -15.97 39.81
N ALA A 122 10.04 -16.39 40.20
CA ALA A 122 11.20 -16.19 39.31
C ALA A 122 11.00 -16.88 37.95
N GLY A 123 11.29 -16.17 36.85
CA GLY A 123 11.14 -16.68 35.48
C GLY A 123 9.70 -16.71 34.95
N TYR A 124 8.73 -16.14 35.68
CA TYR A 124 7.34 -16.11 35.26
C TYR A 124 7.16 -15.39 33.92
N ASP A 125 7.83 -14.27 33.71
CA ASP A 125 7.76 -13.45 32.50
C ASP A 125 8.25 -14.20 31.25
N VAL A 126 9.32 -14.96 31.38
CA VAL A 126 9.85 -15.81 30.28
C VAL A 126 8.86 -16.95 30.01
N LEU A 127 8.50 -17.70 31.05
CA LEU A 127 7.65 -18.88 30.89
C LEU A 127 6.26 -18.55 30.34
N VAL A 128 5.65 -17.41 30.74
CA VAL A 128 4.34 -17.01 30.23
C VAL A 128 4.41 -16.59 28.76
N ALA A 129 5.50 -15.91 28.34
CA ALA A 129 5.71 -15.56 26.95
C ALA A 129 5.90 -16.82 26.06
N GLU A 130 6.68 -17.80 26.55
CA GLU A 130 6.83 -19.09 25.88
C GLU A 130 5.49 -19.83 25.73
N LYS A 131 4.65 -19.82 26.78
CA LYS A 131 3.31 -20.42 26.71
C LYS A 131 2.37 -19.69 25.75
N ILE A 132 2.45 -18.38 25.67
CA ILE A 132 1.69 -17.60 24.67
C ILE A 132 2.17 -17.94 23.26
N ALA A 133 3.47 -18.05 23.05
CA ALA A 133 4.04 -18.47 21.77
C ALA A 133 3.58 -19.90 21.39
N GLU A 134 3.60 -20.85 22.32
CA GLU A 134 3.09 -22.21 22.11
C GLU A 134 1.62 -22.22 21.72
N PHE A 135 0.75 -21.49 22.44
CA PHE A 135 -0.69 -21.48 22.18
C PHE A 135 -1.07 -20.74 20.89
N THR A 136 -0.32 -19.73 20.50
CA THR A 136 -0.62 -18.92 19.31
C THR A 136 0.07 -19.43 18.06
N GLY A 137 1.13 -20.20 18.19
CA GLY A 137 2.04 -20.57 17.10
C GLY A 137 2.85 -19.38 16.56
N LEU A 138 2.94 -18.27 17.31
CA LEU A 138 3.61 -17.03 16.93
C LEU A 138 4.84 -16.80 17.81
N PRO A 139 5.88 -16.09 17.33
CA PRO A 139 7.19 -16.02 17.98
C PRO A 139 7.24 -14.98 19.12
N PHE A 140 6.28 -15.01 20.03
CA PHE A 140 6.27 -14.09 21.17
C PHE A 140 7.40 -14.38 22.15
N VAL A 141 8.00 -13.31 22.65
CA VAL A 141 9.06 -13.33 23.65
C VAL A 141 8.74 -12.35 24.78
N THR A 142 9.41 -12.54 25.92
CA THR A 142 9.32 -11.56 27.01
C THR A 142 10.06 -10.28 26.63
N ALA A 143 9.48 -9.10 26.87
CA ALA A 143 10.15 -7.82 26.63
C ALA A 143 11.42 -7.72 27.50
N GLU A 144 12.51 -7.25 26.89
CA GLU A 144 13.80 -7.08 27.57
C GLU A 144 13.69 -6.10 28.74
N ASN A 145 12.89 -5.04 28.56
CA ASN A 145 12.66 -4.00 29.57
C ASN A 145 11.17 -3.84 29.87
N LYS A 146 10.74 -4.29 31.04
CA LYS A 146 9.34 -4.23 31.45
C LYS A 146 8.87 -2.80 31.78
N PHE A 147 9.78 -1.91 32.16
CA PHE A 147 9.45 -0.50 32.43
C PHE A 147 9.05 0.22 31.14
N GLU A 148 9.80 0.01 30.08
CA GLU A 148 9.48 0.53 28.74
C GLU A 148 8.18 -0.11 28.23
N ALA A 149 8.03 -1.42 28.30
CA ALA A 149 6.89 -2.16 27.78
C ALA A 149 5.53 -1.77 28.42
N LEU A 150 5.53 -1.22 29.66
CA LEU A 150 4.34 -0.69 30.33
C LEU A 150 4.10 0.80 30.02
N ALA A 151 5.17 1.58 29.89
CA ALA A 151 5.11 3.04 29.86
C ALA A 151 5.15 3.63 28.46
N ALA A 152 5.63 2.86 27.48
CA ALA A 152 5.68 3.22 26.07
C ALA A 152 5.07 2.11 25.23
N HIS A 153 4.52 2.48 24.08
CA HIS A 153 3.97 1.52 23.10
C HIS A 153 4.59 1.78 21.73
N ASP A 154 5.92 1.93 21.72
CA ASP A 154 6.71 2.29 20.56
C ASP A 154 6.59 1.24 19.45
N ALA A 155 6.49 -0.04 19.78
CA ALA A 155 6.23 -1.11 18.81
C ALA A 155 4.91 -0.93 18.05
N ILE A 156 3.85 -0.43 18.68
CA ILE A 156 2.58 -0.11 18.02
C ILE A 156 2.72 1.12 17.12
N VAL A 157 3.42 2.15 17.57
CA VAL A 157 3.68 3.38 16.80
C VAL A 157 4.53 3.06 15.58
N GLU A 158 5.64 2.33 15.76
CA GLU A 158 6.53 1.89 14.69
C GLU A 158 5.79 1.08 13.63
N THR A 159 5.06 0.06 14.07
CA THR A 159 4.34 -0.83 13.15
C THR A 159 3.24 -0.08 12.40
N HIS A 160 2.52 0.83 13.07
CA HIS A 160 1.52 1.64 12.38
C HIS A 160 2.15 2.65 11.42
N GLY A 161 3.34 3.15 11.72
CA GLY A 161 4.15 3.93 10.78
C GLY A 161 4.48 3.16 9.50
N ALA A 162 4.76 1.85 9.60
CA ALA A 162 4.94 0.98 8.44
C ALA A 162 3.62 0.76 7.68
N LEU A 163 2.48 0.61 8.37
CA LEU A 163 1.14 0.58 7.75
C LEU A 163 0.85 1.89 7.01
N LYS A 164 1.16 3.04 7.60
CA LYS A 164 1.01 4.35 6.94
C LYS A 164 1.84 4.43 5.66
N MET A 165 3.10 4.01 5.67
CA MET A 165 3.94 4.00 4.47
C MET A 165 3.33 3.11 3.39
N LEU A 166 2.78 1.95 3.74
CA LEU A 166 2.12 1.05 2.82
C LEU A 166 0.88 1.69 2.17
N VAL A 167 0.02 2.36 2.94
CA VAL A 167 -1.17 3.01 2.37
C VAL A 167 -0.85 4.22 1.51
N VAL A 168 0.29 4.90 1.69
CA VAL A 168 0.76 5.93 0.74
C VAL A 168 0.98 5.30 -0.64
N SER A 169 1.57 4.12 -0.71
CA SER A 169 1.75 3.37 -1.96
C SER A 169 0.42 2.88 -2.54
N LEU A 170 -0.45 2.30 -1.72
CA LEU A 170 -1.77 1.83 -2.14
C LEU A 170 -2.65 2.97 -2.67
N ASN A 171 -2.59 4.15 -2.06
CA ASN A 171 -3.29 5.34 -2.52
C ASN A 171 -2.81 5.80 -3.90
N LYS A 172 -1.50 5.79 -4.13
CA LYS A 172 -0.92 6.09 -5.45
C LYS A 172 -1.36 5.07 -6.49
N ILE A 173 -1.29 3.78 -6.20
CA ILE A 173 -1.70 2.71 -7.10
C ILE A 173 -3.19 2.82 -7.45
N GLY A 174 -4.06 3.01 -6.48
CA GLY A 174 -5.50 3.20 -6.70
C GLY A 174 -5.81 4.42 -7.54
N ASN A 175 -5.13 5.54 -7.33
CA ASN A 175 -5.30 6.76 -8.13
C ASN A 175 -4.80 6.59 -9.57
N ASP A 176 -3.65 5.98 -9.78
CA ASP A 176 -3.11 5.76 -11.14
C ASP A 176 -4.05 4.85 -11.95
N ILE A 177 -4.46 3.72 -11.39
CA ILE A 177 -5.37 2.78 -12.06
C ILE A 177 -6.70 3.47 -12.40
N ARG A 178 -7.27 4.25 -11.49
CA ARG A 178 -8.51 5.00 -11.74
C ARG A 178 -8.37 6.06 -12.82
N LEU A 179 -7.22 6.77 -12.87
CA LEU A 179 -6.93 7.76 -13.91
C LEU A 179 -6.71 7.09 -15.27
N LEU A 180 -5.94 6.01 -15.32
CA LEU A 180 -5.73 5.25 -16.57
C LEU A 180 -7.03 4.68 -17.13
N ALA A 181 -7.98 4.30 -16.27
CA ALA A 181 -9.30 3.79 -16.66
C ALA A 181 -10.36 4.88 -16.90
N SER A 182 -10.02 6.16 -16.72
CA SER A 182 -10.99 7.26 -16.82
C SER A 182 -11.59 7.40 -18.21
N GLY A 183 -12.86 7.72 -18.27
CA GLY A 183 -13.59 7.91 -19.53
C GLY A 183 -15.01 7.33 -19.49
N PRO A 184 -15.42 6.54 -20.50
CA PRO A 184 -14.61 5.86 -21.52
C PRO A 184 -14.15 6.69 -22.71
N ARG A 185 -14.83 7.79 -23.04
CA ARG A 185 -14.52 8.59 -24.26
C ARG A 185 -13.83 9.93 -23.98
N SER A 186 -14.08 10.52 -22.82
CA SER A 186 -13.59 11.85 -22.44
C SER A 186 -12.51 11.81 -21.35
N GLY A 187 -11.87 10.69 -21.16
CA GLY A 187 -10.77 10.49 -20.22
C GLY A 187 -9.55 9.85 -20.87
N ILE A 188 -8.65 9.32 -20.06
CA ILE A 188 -7.43 8.65 -20.54
C ILE A 188 -7.77 7.32 -21.20
N GLY A 189 -8.51 6.46 -20.53
CA GLY A 189 -9.04 5.21 -21.07
C GLY A 189 -7.98 4.24 -21.62
N GLU A 190 -6.76 4.23 -21.10
CA GLU A 190 -5.68 3.33 -21.55
C GLU A 190 -5.79 1.91 -21.01
N ILE A 191 -6.53 1.74 -19.90
CA ILE A 191 -6.89 0.43 -19.37
C ILE A 191 -8.40 0.30 -19.19
N ILE A 192 -8.87 -0.94 -19.18
CA ILE A 192 -10.26 -1.31 -18.86
C ILE A 192 -10.23 -1.99 -17.50
N ILE A 193 -11.16 -1.63 -16.62
CA ILE A 193 -11.37 -2.26 -15.33
C ILE A 193 -12.74 -2.95 -15.29
N PRO A 194 -12.94 -3.97 -14.44
CA PRO A 194 -14.23 -4.65 -14.31
C PRO A 194 -15.38 -3.72 -13.96
N SER A 195 -16.55 -4.00 -14.54
CA SER A 195 -17.81 -3.35 -14.20
C SER A 195 -18.50 -4.16 -13.09
N ASN A 196 -18.43 -3.70 -11.86
CA ASN A 196 -18.95 -4.45 -10.71
C ASN A 196 -20.41 -4.13 -10.40
N GLU A 197 -20.82 -2.86 -10.63
CA GLU A 197 -22.15 -2.39 -10.32
C GLU A 197 -22.57 -1.21 -11.22
N PRO A 198 -23.88 -0.91 -11.33
CA PRO A 198 -24.35 0.31 -11.98
C PRO A 198 -23.82 1.56 -11.28
N GLY A 199 -23.16 2.44 -12.01
CA GLY A 199 -22.48 3.62 -11.46
C GLY A 199 -23.38 4.85 -11.28
N SER A 200 -24.62 4.83 -11.78
CA SER A 200 -25.53 5.98 -11.70
C SER A 200 -26.99 5.59 -11.91
N SER A 201 -27.89 6.19 -11.12
CA SER A 201 -29.34 6.04 -11.30
C SER A 201 -29.92 6.90 -12.42
N ILE A 202 -29.21 7.98 -12.80
CA ILE A 202 -29.68 8.95 -13.81
C ILE A 202 -28.89 8.97 -15.11
N MET A 203 -27.74 8.30 -15.15
CA MET A 203 -26.88 8.17 -16.33
C MET A 203 -26.76 6.68 -16.70
N PRO A 204 -27.64 6.16 -17.57
CA PRO A 204 -27.64 4.75 -17.94
C PRO A 204 -26.31 4.31 -18.54
N GLY A 205 -25.78 3.18 -18.10
CA GLY A 205 -24.52 2.60 -18.60
C GLY A 205 -23.25 3.21 -18.01
N LYS A 206 -23.35 4.19 -17.10
CA LYS A 206 -22.17 4.71 -16.36
C LYS A 206 -21.67 3.67 -15.38
N VAL A 207 -20.35 3.44 -15.39
CA VAL A 207 -19.63 2.58 -14.46
C VAL A 207 -18.62 3.43 -13.69
N ASN A 208 -18.54 3.26 -12.38
CA ASN A 208 -17.57 3.97 -11.54
C ASN A 208 -16.40 3.05 -11.15
N PRO A 209 -15.20 3.60 -10.88
CA PRO A 209 -14.06 2.85 -10.41
C PRO A 209 -14.13 2.61 -8.88
N THR A 210 -15.22 2.02 -8.39
CA THR A 210 -15.58 1.96 -6.97
C THR A 210 -14.55 1.24 -6.11
N GLN A 211 -13.85 0.24 -6.66
CA GLN A 211 -12.76 -0.42 -5.94
C GLN A 211 -11.56 0.51 -5.71
N CYS A 212 -11.23 1.35 -6.68
CA CYS A 212 -10.20 2.38 -6.51
C CYS A 212 -10.62 3.44 -5.49
N GLU A 213 -11.89 3.83 -5.50
CA GLU A 213 -12.45 4.79 -4.55
C GLU A 213 -12.44 4.23 -3.13
N ALA A 214 -12.88 2.99 -2.94
CA ALA A 214 -12.83 2.31 -1.65
C ALA A 214 -11.39 2.22 -1.11
N MET A 215 -10.42 1.83 -1.97
CA MET A 215 -9.01 1.78 -1.59
C MET A 215 -8.51 3.15 -1.11
N THR A 216 -8.81 4.23 -1.82
CA THR A 216 -8.36 5.57 -1.42
C THR A 216 -9.03 6.06 -0.13
N MET A 217 -10.29 5.69 0.13
CA MET A 217 -10.98 5.97 1.40
C MET A 217 -10.34 5.23 2.57
N VAL A 218 -9.99 3.94 2.40
CA VAL A 218 -9.24 3.16 3.40
C VAL A 218 -7.89 3.81 3.70
N CYS A 219 -7.16 4.23 2.67
CA CYS A 219 -5.89 4.92 2.85
C CYS A 219 -6.04 6.20 3.68
N ALA A 220 -7.05 7.02 3.39
CA ALA A 220 -7.33 8.24 4.16
C ALA A 220 -7.66 7.93 5.64
N GLN A 221 -8.48 6.90 5.90
CA GLN A 221 -8.81 6.48 7.27
C GLN A 221 -7.57 6.04 8.05
N VAL A 222 -6.71 5.22 7.43
CA VAL A 222 -5.46 4.74 8.07
C VAL A 222 -4.50 5.89 8.37
N MET A 223 -4.38 6.88 7.48
CA MET A 223 -3.58 8.07 7.73
C MET A 223 -4.11 8.87 8.93
N GLY A 224 -5.43 8.98 9.08
CA GLY A 224 -6.07 9.60 10.24
C GLY A 224 -5.81 8.82 11.53
N ASN A 225 -5.91 7.50 11.48
CA ASN A 225 -5.62 6.63 12.63
C ASN A 225 -4.16 6.72 13.08
N ASP A 226 -3.22 6.94 12.16
CA ASP A 226 -1.80 7.14 12.46
C ASP A 226 -1.57 8.35 13.37
N VAL A 227 -2.28 9.43 13.12
CA VAL A 227 -2.23 10.62 13.98
C VAL A 227 -2.70 10.30 15.40
N ALA A 228 -3.82 9.58 15.53
CA ALA A 228 -4.35 9.18 16.83
C ALA A 228 -3.38 8.26 17.60
N ILE A 229 -2.74 7.32 16.91
CA ILE A 229 -1.74 6.40 17.49
C ILE A 229 -0.48 7.16 17.90
N THR A 230 0.04 8.05 17.06
CA THR A 230 1.22 8.88 17.37
C THR A 230 0.99 9.75 18.60
N VAL A 231 -0.17 10.42 18.66
CA VAL A 231 -0.55 11.23 19.84
C VAL A 231 -0.69 10.35 21.08
N GLY A 232 -1.35 9.18 20.95
CA GLY A 232 -1.50 8.23 22.05
C GLY A 232 -0.16 7.71 22.58
N GLY A 233 0.77 7.37 21.68
CA GLY A 233 2.13 6.95 22.04
C GLY A 233 2.91 8.01 22.81
N ALA A 234 2.71 9.28 22.48
CA ALA A 234 3.38 10.40 23.12
C ALA A 234 2.81 10.78 24.53
N GLN A 235 1.75 10.11 25.01
CA GLN A 235 1.07 10.46 26.27
C GLN A 235 1.47 9.60 27.49
N GLY A 236 2.54 8.81 27.39
CA GLY A 236 3.06 8.06 28.55
C GLY A 236 3.58 8.97 29.65
N HIS A 237 3.24 8.64 30.91
CA HIS A 237 3.74 9.35 32.08
C HIS A 237 4.33 8.34 33.09
N TYR A 238 5.62 8.50 33.37
CA TYR A 238 6.35 7.62 34.31
C TYR A 238 6.24 6.15 33.89
N GLU A 239 5.62 5.27 34.64
CA GLU A 239 5.62 3.82 34.47
C GLU A 239 4.38 3.31 33.73
N LEU A 240 3.54 4.18 33.14
CA LEU A 240 2.36 3.75 32.37
C LEU A 240 1.95 4.72 31.29
N ASN A 241 1.65 4.19 30.12
CA ASN A 241 0.87 4.85 29.10
C ASN A 241 -0.57 4.30 29.14
N VAL A 242 -1.55 5.16 29.41
CA VAL A 242 -2.97 4.79 29.55
C VAL A 242 -3.74 4.83 28.22
N PHE A 243 -3.15 5.31 27.12
CA PHE A 243 -3.83 5.47 25.83
C PHE A 243 -3.97 4.16 25.03
N LYS A 244 -3.66 3.04 25.64
CA LYS A 244 -3.73 1.70 25.03
C LYS A 244 -5.03 1.40 24.29
N PRO A 245 -6.24 1.69 24.83
CA PRO A 245 -7.49 1.41 24.13
C PRO A 245 -7.64 2.18 22.82
N VAL A 246 -7.22 3.45 22.77
CA VAL A 246 -7.22 4.28 21.55
C VAL A 246 -6.25 3.71 20.53
N MET A 247 -5.03 3.37 20.95
CA MET A 247 -4.01 2.82 20.07
C MET A 247 -4.44 1.45 19.52
N ALA A 248 -4.93 0.55 20.37
CA ALA A 248 -5.39 -0.77 19.95
C ALA A 248 -6.55 -0.70 18.95
N ALA A 249 -7.58 0.12 19.23
CA ALA A 249 -8.73 0.25 18.33
C ALA A 249 -8.34 0.79 16.96
N ASN A 250 -7.53 1.85 16.90
CA ASN A 250 -7.08 2.45 15.64
C ASN A 250 -6.14 1.53 14.87
N PHE A 251 -5.22 0.82 15.57
CA PHE A 251 -4.31 -0.13 14.96
C PHE A 251 -5.05 -1.31 14.30
N LEU A 252 -5.92 -1.97 15.07
CA LEU A 252 -6.64 -3.14 14.58
C LEU A 252 -7.61 -2.78 13.44
N GLN A 253 -8.25 -1.62 13.51
CA GLN A 253 -9.06 -1.10 12.41
C GLN A 253 -8.21 -0.89 11.16
N SER A 254 -7.07 -0.21 11.27
CA SER A 254 -6.17 0.06 10.13
C SER A 254 -5.67 -1.21 9.48
N ALA A 255 -5.15 -2.14 10.29
CA ALA A 255 -4.59 -3.41 9.80
C ALA A 255 -5.66 -4.25 9.09
N ARG A 256 -6.88 -4.33 9.67
CA ARG A 256 -8.02 -5.02 9.07
C ARG A 256 -8.46 -4.41 7.75
N LEU A 257 -8.66 -3.10 7.74
CA LEU A 257 -9.11 -2.37 6.55
C LEU A 257 -8.14 -2.53 5.37
N ILE A 258 -6.83 -2.48 5.63
CA ILE A 258 -5.81 -2.68 4.58
C ILE A 258 -5.92 -4.09 3.99
N GLY A 259 -5.96 -5.12 4.84
CA GLY A 259 -6.05 -6.50 4.40
C GLY A 259 -7.29 -6.77 3.55
N ASP A 260 -8.46 -6.39 4.08
CA ASP A 260 -9.75 -6.60 3.42
C ASP A 260 -9.84 -5.79 2.11
N ALA A 261 -9.36 -4.54 2.09
CA ALA A 261 -9.34 -3.69 0.89
C ALA A 261 -8.41 -4.24 -0.19
N CYS A 262 -7.23 -4.76 0.16
CA CYS A 262 -6.33 -5.39 -0.79
C CYS A 262 -6.93 -6.64 -1.42
N ILE A 263 -7.64 -7.47 -0.64
CA ILE A 263 -8.34 -8.65 -1.15
C ILE A 263 -9.46 -8.22 -2.10
N SER A 264 -10.32 -7.29 -1.68
CA SER A 264 -11.43 -6.80 -2.50
C SER A 264 -10.95 -6.15 -3.79
N PHE A 265 -9.94 -5.30 -3.72
CA PHE A 265 -9.34 -4.66 -4.89
C PHE A 265 -8.71 -5.68 -5.84
N THR A 266 -8.07 -6.71 -5.31
CA THR A 266 -7.50 -7.80 -6.11
C THR A 266 -8.59 -8.52 -6.89
N GLU A 267 -9.63 -8.98 -6.21
CA GLU A 267 -10.66 -9.84 -6.79
C GLU A 267 -11.61 -9.09 -7.73
N ASN A 268 -11.93 -7.85 -7.41
CA ASN A 268 -12.95 -7.07 -8.12
C ASN A 268 -12.36 -5.98 -9.04
N CYS A 269 -11.03 -5.78 -9.07
CA CYS A 269 -10.39 -4.82 -9.95
C CYS A 269 -9.13 -5.39 -10.61
N ALA A 270 -8.08 -5.71 -9.84
CA ALA A 270 -6.75 -5.97 -10.38
C ALA A 270 -6.70 -7.16 -11.33
N VAL A 271 -7.35 -8.28 -11.02
CA VAL A 271 -7.40 -9.48 -11.88
C VAL A 271 -8.02 -9.21 -13.25
N GLY A 272 -8.99 -8.30 -13.32
CA GLY A 272 -9.74 -7.97 -14.54
C GLY A 272 -9.21 -6.75 -15.29
N ILE A 273 -8.06 -6.19 -14.92
CA ILE A 273 -7.44 -5.09 -15.69
C ILE A 273 -6.97 -5.60 -17.04
N GLU A 274 -7.36 -4.91 -18.10
CA GLU A 274 -6.97 -5.19 -19.49
C GLU A 274 -6.47 -3.90 -20.17
N PRO A 275 -5.49 -3.99 -21.11
CA PRO A 275 -5.07 -2.87 -21.94
C PRO A 275 -6.17 -2.48 -22.93
N ASN A 276 -6.45 -1.19 -23.06
CA ASN A 276 -7.25 -0.66 -24.15
C ASN A 276 -6.34 -0.30 -25.33
N TYR A 277 -6.08 -1.27 -26.19
CA TYR A 277 -5.12 -1.13 -27.29
C TYR A 277 -5.47 0.01 -28.26
N GLU A 278 -6.75 0.32 -28.47
CA GLU A 278 -7.17 1.42 -29.33
C GLU A 278 -6.73 2.77 -28.76
N ASN A 279 -7.04 3.04 -27.49
CA ASN A 279 -6.67 4.30 -26.84
C ASN A 279 -5.15 4.39 -26.60
N LEU A 280 -4.51 3.28 -26.24
CA LEU A 280 -3.05 3.22 -26.11
C LEU A 280 -2.37 3.63 -27.40
N LYS A 281 -2.77 3.02 -28.54
CA LYS A 281 -2.22 3.34 -29.85
C LYS A 281 -2.52 4.79 -30.24
N LYS A 282 -3.78 5.24 -30.07
CA LYS A 282 -4.17 6.61 -30.39
C LYS A 282 -3.33 7.65 -29.63
N ASN A 283 -3.14 7.44 -28.32
CA ASN A 283 -2.34 8.34 -27.49
C ASN A 283 -0.87 8.31 -27.88
N LEU A 284 -0.33 7.13 -28.18
CA LEU A 284 1.06 6.96 -28.59
C LEU A 284 1.33 7.64 -29.94
N ASP A 285 0.50 7.38 -30.96
CA ASP A 285 0.65 7.94 -32.31
C ASP A 285 0.55 9.49 -32.32
N ASN A 286 -0.25 10.07 -31.41
CA ASN A 286 -0.43 11.52 -31.30
C ASN A 286 0.62 12.20 -30.39
N SER A 287 1.48 11.46 -29.73
CA SER A 287 2.45 12.03 -28.77
C SER A 287 3.56 12.81 -29.47
N LEU A 288 3.67 14.09 -29.11
CA LEU A 288 4.78 14.94 -29.57
C LEU A 288 6.12 14.58 -28.91
N MET A 289 6.08 13.83 -27.79
CA MET A 289 7.30 13.47 -27.06
C MET A 289 8.10 12.34 -27.71
N LEU A 290 7.54 11.67 -28.71
CA LEU A 290 8.28 10.74 -29.57
C LEU A 290 9.44 11.43 -30.33
N VAL A 291 9.37 12.74 -30.50
CA VAL A 291 10.46 13.55 -31.10
C VAL A 291 11.78 13.40 -30.33
N THR A 292 11.74 12.96 -29.08
CA THR A 292 12.93 12.74 -28.25
C THR A 292 13.89 11.73 -28.87
N ALA A 293 13.38 10.75 -29.63
CA ALA A 293 14.20 9.80 -30.39
C ALA A 293 15.12 10.48 -31.41
N LEU A 294 14.73 11.63 -31.93
CA LEU A 294 15.46 12.39 -32.93
C LEU A 294 16.61 13.22 -32.34
N ASN A 295 16.67 13.44 -31.02
CA ASN A 295 17.69 14.27 -30.39
C ASN A 295 19.13 13.84 -30.76
N THR A 296 19.36 12.54 -30.82
CA THR A 296 20.68 11.96 -31.14
C THR A 296 21.01 11.96 -32.65
N LYS A 297 20.03 12.25 -33.52
CA LYS A 297 20.15 12.22 -34.96
C LYS A 297 20.27 13.60 -35.59
N ILE A 298 19.42 14.54 -35.17
CA ILE A 298 19.33 15.89 -35.76
C ILE A 298 19.58 17.01 -34.75
N GLY A 299 19.81 16.66 -33.47
CA GLY A 299 20.03 17.62 -32.36
C GLY A 299 18.75 18.16 -31.74
N TYR A 300 18.87 18.63 -30.50
CA TYR A 300 17.74 19.08 -29.67
C TYR A 300 16.94 20.22 -30.30
N GLU A 301 17.60 21.24 -30.87
CA GLU A 301 16.91 22.43 -31.40
C GLU A 301 16.00 22.10 -32.59
N LYS A 302 16.47 21.25 -33.53
CA LYS A 302 15.65 20.81 -34.67
C LYS A 302 14.49 19.94 -34.20
N ALA A 303 14.73 19.02 -33.27
CA ALA A 303 13.69 18.19 -32.68
C ALA A 303 12.62 19.03 -31.95
N ALA A 304 13.04 20.01 -31.15
CA ALA A 304 12.14 20.93 -30.49
C ALA A 304 11.33 21.79 -31.49
N LYS A 305 11.92 22.20 -32.62
CA LYS A 305 11.22 22.94 -33.66
C LYS A 305 10.14 22.08 -34.32
N ILE A 306 10.45 20.80 -34.63
CA ILE A 306 9.45 19.85 -35.15
C ILE A 306 8.25 19.75 -34.23
N ALA A 307 8.48 19.47 -32.94
CA ALA A 307 7.40 19.31 -31.97
C ALA A 307 6.55 20.56 -31.80
N LYS A 308 7.17 21.74 -31.70
CA LYS A 308 6.47 23.03 -31.57
C LYS A 308 5.64 23.34 -32.82
N THR A 309 6.18 23.10 -34.00
CA THR A 309 5.49 23.36 -35.26
C THR A 309 4.30 22.38 -35.44
N ALA A 310 4.51 21.10 -35.15
CA ALA A 310 3.46 20.10 -35.16
C ALA A 310 2.31 20.46 -34.21
N HIS A 311 2.63 20.92 -32.99
CA HIS A 311 1.61 21.37 -32.03
C HIS A 311 0.83 22.59 -32.53
N GLN A 312 1.52 23.59 -33.07
CA GLN A 312 0.91 24.82 -33.58
C GLN A 312 -0.01 24.56 -34.78
N ASN A 313 0.40 23.68 -35.67
CA ASN A 313 -0.31 23.37 -36.91
C ASN A 313 -1.38 22.28 -36.76
N GLY A 314 -1.39 21.57 -35.60
CA GLY A 314 -2.27 20.39 -35.42
C GLY A 314 -1.88 19.21 -36.33
N THR A 315 -0.62 19.10 -36.71
CA THR A 315 -0.05 18.09 -37.59
C THR A 315 0.75 17.03 -36.82
N THR A 316 1.20 15.98 -37.48
CA THR A 316 2.04 14.95 -36.89
C THR A 316 3.52 15.35 -36.88
N LEU A 317 4.32 14.75 -35.99
CA LEU A 317 5.78 14.91 -35.99
C LEU A 317 6.39 14.52 -37.32
N LYS A 318 5.87 13.45 -37.98
CA LYS A 318 6.35 12.97 -39.27
C LYS A 318 6.13 14.01 -40.36
N GLU A 319 4.90 14.53 -40.47
CA GLU A 319 4.57 15.58 -41.43
C GLU A 319 5.48 16.80 -41.29
N GLU A 320 5.66 17.31 -40.07
CA GLU A 320 6.49 18.49 -39.85
C GLU A 320 7.98 18.22 -40.00
N SER A 321 8.46 17.01 -39.76
CA SER A 321 9.86 16.63 -40.04
C SER A 321 10.17 16.71 -41.52
N ILE A 322 9.24 16.32 -42.38
CA ILE A 322 9.35 16.38 -43.83
C ILE A 322 9.16 17.82 -44.32
N ASN A 323 8.11 18.52 -43.85
CA ASN A 323 7.82 19.89 -44.26
C ASN A 323 8.96 20.87 -43.97
N LEU A 324 9.64 20.68 -42.83
CA LEU A 324 10.81 21.47 -42.42
C LEU A 324 12.09 21.04 -43.14
N GLY A 325 12.05 19.97 -43.95
CA GLY A 325 13.21 19.47 -44.69
C GLY A 325 14.31 18.87 -43.80
N TYR A 326 13.95 18.38 -42.60
CA TYR A 326 14.92 17.82 -41.67
C TYR A 326 15.10 16.32 -41.84
N LEU A 327 14.06 15.59 -42.29
CA LEU A 327 14.04 14.15 -42.46
C LEU A 327 13.20 13.76 -43.68
N THR A 328 13.52 12.62 -44.26
CA THR A 328 12.63 11.88 -45.16
C THR A 328 11.63 11.05 -44.33
N ALA A 329 10.57 10.56 -44.98
CA ALA A 329 9.59 9.67 -44.37
C ALA A 329 10.26 8.38 -43.85
N ASP A 330 11.16 7.80 -44.66
CA ASP A 330 11.86 6.56 -44.30
C ASP A 330 12.80 6.73 -43.10
N GLU A 331 13.51 7.86 -43.06
CA GLU A 331 14.38 8.20 -41.90
C GLU A 331 13.55 8.38 -40.62
N PHE A 332 12.39 9.05 -40.70
CA PHE A 332 11.51 9.21 -39.57
C PHE A 332 11.03 7.85 -39.05
N ASP A 333 10.51 7.00 -39.92
CA ASP A 333 9.99 5.67 -39.55
C ASP A 333 11.09 4.74 -39.01
N ALA A 334 12.33 4.88 -39.51
CA ALA A 334 13.46 4.11 -39.01
C ALA A 334 13.98 4.56 -37.64
N TRP A 335 13.82 5.85 -37.30
CA TRP A 335 14.42 6.42 -36.07
C TRP A 335 13.41 6.66 -34.93
N VAL A 336 12.15 6.87 -35.28
CA VAL A 336 11.08 7.10 -34.25
C VAL A 336 10.31 5.80 -34.08
N ARG A 337 10.87 4.96 -33.21
CA ARG A 337 10.28 3.66 -32.86
C ARG A 337 10.01 3.64 -31.37
N PRO A 338 8.75 3.79 -30.94
CA PRO A 338 8.39 3.90 -29.51
C PRO A 338 8.87 2.70 -28.67
N GLU A 339 8.88 1.51 -29.25
CA GLU A 339 9.38 0.29 -28.59
C GLU A 339 10.86 0.35 -28.24
N ASP A 340 11.68 1.03 -29.06
CA ASP A 340 13.12 1.20 -28.83
C ASP A 340 13.40 2.32 -27.78
N MET A 341 12.37 3.12 -27.44
CA MET A 341 12.46 4.20 -26.44
C MET A 341 12.17 3.74 -25.00
N CYS A 342 11.67 2.52 -24.81
CA CYS A 342 11.28 1.99 -23.50
C CYS A 342 12.47 1.50 -22.66
N GLY A 343 13.71 1.64 -23.14
CA GLY A 343 14.90 1.11 -22.49
C GLY A 343 14.99 -0.42 -22.56
N SER A 344 16.10 -0.96 -22.08
CA SER A 344 16.25 -2.41 -21.95
C SER A 344 15.60 -2.85 -20.63
N LEU A 345 14.54 -3.62 -20.71
CA LEU A 345 14.03 -4.38 -19.56
C LEU A 345 15.12 -5.36 -19.14
N LYS A 346 15.73 -5.13 -17.98
CA LYS A 346 16.62 -6.10 -17.33
C LYS A 346 15.84 -6.92 -16.32
#